data_6bb1ffa59ea5cc3cbd2dcdc7553a100e
#
_entry.id   6bb1ffa59ea5cc3cbd2dcdc7553a100e
#
_cell.length_a   1.000
_cell.length_b   1.000
_cell.length_c   1.000
_cell.angle_alpha   90.00
_cell.angle_beta   90.00
_cell.angle_gamma   90.00
#
_symmetry.space_group_name_H-M   'P 1'
#
loop_
_entity.id
_entity.type
_entity.pdbx_description
1 polymer ?
#
loop_
_entity_poly.entity_id
_entity_poly.type
_entity_poly.pdbx_seq_one_letter_code
_entity_poly.pdbx_strand_id
1 'polypeptide(L)'
;MKIIATPFTLPNGSVLKNRIAKSAMSENFGTRNHAPSKGLINAYRVWAKGNPGLLITGNVMVDSMALGEAHNVVVEDYKYFELLKEWAKSVEGTGVHLWPQINHPGRQAFAAINRKTVGPSAIPLNI
;
A
#
# COMPACT_ATOMS: atom_id res chain seq x y z
N MET A 1 -21.13 12.05 -22.01
CA MET A 1 -20.00 11.99 -21.04
C MET A 1 -19.66 10.53 -20.80
N LYS A 2 -18.37 10.15 -20.82
CA LYS A 2 -17.99 8.75 -20.55
C LYS A 2 -18.19 8.48 -19.05
N ILE A 3 -18.92 7.43 -18.68
CA ILE A 3 -19.26 7.07 -17.29
C ILE A 3 -18.02 6.93 -16.38
N ILE A 4 -16.89 6.52 -16.94
CA ILE A 4 -15.62 6.38 -16.24
C ILE A 4 -15.08 7.70 -15.65
N ALA A 5 -15.45 8.84 -16.24
CA ALA A 5 -15.03 10.16 -15.80
C ALA A 5 -16.01 10.81 -14.80
N THR A 6 -17.11 10.13 -14.45
CA THR A 6 -18.08 10.66 -13.48
C THR A 6 -17.66 10.34 -12.05
N PRO A 7 -17.95 11.23 -11.07
CA PRO A 7 -17.72 10.92 -9.66
C PRO A 7 -18.45 9.66 -9.20
N PHE A 8 -17.93 9.04 -8.17
CA PHE A 8 -18.51 7.85 -7.54
C PHE A 8 -18.54 8.01 -6.02
N THR A 9 -19.75 8.00 -5.46
CA THR A 9 -19.93 8.06 -4.01
C THR A 9 -19.92 6.67 -3.42
N LEU A 10 -19.05 6.45 -2.44
CA LEU A 10 -18.95 5.20 -1.68
C LEU A 10 -20.04 5.13 -0.60
N PRO A 11 -20.36 3.93 -0.09
CA PRO A 11 -21.39 3.77 0.96
C PRO A 11 -21.12 4.58 2.24
N ASN A 12 -19.85 4.87 2.55
CA ASN A 12 -19.46 5.70 3.69
C ASN A 12 -19.51 7.22 3.42
N GLY A 13 -20.04 7.64 2.26
CA GLY A 13 -20.15 9.04 1.86
C GLY A 13 -18.91 9.64 1.20
N SER A 14 -17.76 8.94 1.17
CA SER A 14 -16.58 9.43 0.46
C SER A 14 -16.82 9.49 -1.04
N VAL A 15 -16.34 10.56 -1.71
CA VAL A 15 -16.54 10.77 -3.14
C VAL A 15 -15.22 10.63 -3.88
N LEU A 16 -15.13 9.62 -4.73
CA LEU A 16 -14.04 9.51 -5.70
C LEU A 16 -14.36 10.42 -6.89
N LYS A 17 -13.42 11.25 -7.32
CA LYS A 17 -13.64 12.24 -8.40
C LYS A 17 -13.93 11.62 -9.78
N ASN A 18 -13.56 10.35 -9.97
CA ASN A 18 -13.86 9.53 -11.15
C ASN A 18 -13.77 8.03 -10.78
N ARG A 19 -14.05 7.16 -11.74
CA ARG A 19 -14.10 5.71 -11.56
C ARG A 19 -12.82 4.98 -11.97
N ILE A 20 -11.69 5.70 -12.04
CA ILE A 20 -10.38 5.13 -12.36
C ILE A 20 -9.65 4.89 -11.04
N ALA A 21 -9.19 3.67 -10.83
CA ALA A 21 -8.40 3.32 -9.66
C ALA A 21 -7.14 2.54 -10.08
N LYS A 22 -6.00 2.88 -9.46
CA LYS A 22 -4.83 1.99 -9.47
C LYS A 22 -5.06 0.92 -8.42
N SER A 23 -5.08 -0.34 -8.84
CA SER A 23 -5.16 -1.48 -7.92
C SER A 23 -3.88 -1.60 -7.08
N ALA A 24 -3.96 -2.36 -5.99
CA ALA A 24 -2.80 -2.75 -5.22
C ALA A 24 -1.83 -3.54 -6.09
N MET A 25 -0.60 -3.08 -6.16
CA MET A 25 0.53 -3.76 -6.80
C MET A 25 1.74 -3.52 -5.92
N SER A 26 2.53 -4.56 -5.70
CA SER A 26 3.75 -4.41 -4.92
C SER A 26 4.75 -3.55 -5.70
N GLU A 27 5.13 -2.43 -5.12
CA GLU A 27 6.16 -1.54 -5.67
C GLU A 27 7.56 -2.04 -5.33
N ASN A 28 7.69 -2.73 -4.20
CA ASN A 28 8.97 -3.17 -3.63
C ASN A 28 10.00 -2.02 -3.49
N PHE A 29 9.52 -0.81 -3.18
CA PHE A 29 10.28 0.43 -3.07
C PHE A 29 10.49 0.91 -1.63
N GLY A 30 10.22 0.09 -0.64
CA GLY A 30 10.63 0.35 0.73
C GLY A 30 12.16 0.37 0.85
N THR A 31 12.68 1.04 1.88
CA THR A 31 14.10 0.99 2.22
C THR A 31 14.47 -0.38 2.79
N ARG A 32 15.78 -0.65 2.97
CA ARG A 32 16.26 -1.86 3.69
C ARG A 32 15.71 -1.97 5.12
N ASN A 33 15.36 -0.83 5.72
CA ASN A 33 14.77 -0.77 7.06
C ASN A 33 13.24 -0.65 7.02
N HIS A 34 12.63 -0.99 5.89
CA HIS A 34 11.17 -1.02 5.69
C HIS A 34 10.45 0.33 5.82
N ALA A 35 11.18 1.44 5.75
CA ALA A 35 10.58 2.76 5.68
C ALA A 35 10.08 3.07 4.26
N PRO A 36 9.09 3.96 4.09
CA PRO A 36 8.79 4.55 2.79
C PRO A 36 10.04 5.26 2.22
N SER A 37 10.47 4.88 1.01
CA SER A 37 11.57 5.59 0.34
C SER A 37 11.10 6.84 -0.38
N LYS A 38 12.02 7.76 -0.67
CA LYS A 38 11.73 8.91 -1.53
C LYS A 38 11.26 8.49 -2.93
N GLY A 39 11.77 7.37 -3.45
CA GLY A 39 11.35 6.79 -4.71
C GLY A 39 9.88 6.37 -4.69
N LEU A 40 9.45 5.68 -3.62
CA LEU A 40 8.07 5.31 -3.40
C LEU A 40 7.15 6.54 -3.35
N ILE A 41 7.49 7.51 -2.51
CA ILE A 41 6.70 8.74 -2.33
C ILE A 41 6.57 9.49 -3.66
N ASN A 42 7.67 9.58 -4.42
CA ASN A 42 7.65 10.24 -5.73
C ASN A 42 6.81 9.48 -6.77
N ALA A 43 6.82 8.14 -6.76
CA ALA A 43 5.99 7.34 -7.65
C ALA A 43 4.49 7.67 -7.45
N TYR A 44 4.03 7.75 -6.20
CA TYR A 44 2.65 8.12 -5.90
C TYR A 44 2.33 9.56 -6.30
N ARG A 45 3.27 10.49 -6.13
CA ARG A 45 3.12 11.87 -6.61
C ARG A 45 2.95 11.94 -8.14
N VAL A 46 3.72 11.12 -8.87
CA VAL A 46 3.61 11.03 -10.34
C VAL A 46 2.29 10.38 -10.75
N TRP A 47 1.89 9.29 -10.11
CA TRP A 47 0.62 8.62 -10.43
C TRP A 47 -0.60 9.50 -10.12
N ALA A 48 -0.54 10.30 -9.05
CA ALA A 48 -1.61 11.25 -8.74
C ALA A 48 -1.80 12.31 -9.84
N LYS A 49 -0.72 12.71 -10.54
CA LYS A 49 -0.79 13.60 -11.70
C LYS A 49 -1.52 12.97 -12.90
N GLY A 50 -1.57 11.63 -12.97
CA GLY A 50 -2.41 10.90 -13.94
C GLY A 50 -3.91 11.03 -13.69
N ASN A 51 -4.29 11.72 -12.62
CA ASN A 51 -5.67 12.09 -12.29
C ASN A 51 -6.65 10.91 -12.05
N PRO A 52 -6.25 9.79 -11.43
CA PRO A 52 -7.21 8.76 -11.01
C PRO A 52 -8.08 9.26 -9.85
N GLY A 53 -9.19 8.57 -9.56
CA GLY A 53 -10.00 8.81 -8.36
C GLY A 53 -9.38 8.19 -7.10
N LEU A 54 -8.67 7.07 -7.27
CA LEU A 54 -8.12 6.28 -6.16
C LEU A 54 -6.78 5.66 -6.54
N LEU A 55 -5.84 5.69 -5.61
CA LEU A 55 -4.60 4.90 -5.62
C LEU A 55 -4.62 3.96 -4.40
N ILE A 56 -4.52 2.65 -4.64
CA ILE A 56 -4.31 1.67 -3.57
C ILE A 56 -2.82 1.31 -3.57
N THR A 57 -2.18 1.33 -2.39
CA THR A 57 -0.76 0.99 -2.28
C THR A 57 -0.53 -0.49 -2.53
N GLY A 58 0.71 -0.88 -2.79
CA GLY A 58 1.15 -2.24 -2.57
C GLY A 58 1.08 -2.61 -1.08
N ASN A 59 1.59 -3.78 -0.76
CA ASN A 59 1.53 -4.33 0.60
C ASN A 59 2.24 -3.41 1.61
N VAL A 60 1.50 -2.94 2.59
CA VAL A 60 2.01 -2.29 3.81
C VAL A 60 1.90 -3.31 4.93
N MET A 61 3.05 -3.86 5.33
CA MET A 61 3.09 -4.94 6.31
C MET A 61 2.90 -4.39 7.73
N VAL A 62 2.29 -5.19 8.59
CA VAL A 62 2.05 -4.83 10.02
C VAL A 62 3.06 -5.46 10.97
N ASP A 63 3.99 -6.27 10.44
CA ASP A 63 5.00 -6.99 11.21
C ASP A 63 6.28 -7.10 10.37
N SER A 64 7.40 -6.60 10.89
CA SER A 64 8.70 -6.68 10.23
C SER A 64 9.28 -8.10 10.16
N MET A 65 8.72 -9.02 10.94
CA MET A 65 9.08 -10.44 10.91
C MET A 65 8.20 -11.25 9.95
N ALA A 66 7.22 -10.61 9.31
CA ALA A 66 6.27 -11.25 8.41
C ALA A 66 6.13 -10.44 7.11
N LEU A 67 7.14 -10.54 6.26
CA LEU A 67 7.22 -9.81 5.00
C LEU A 67 6.68 -10.63 3.83
N GLY A 68 5.99 -9.98 2.90
CA GLY A 68 5.64 -10.55 1.59
C GLY A 68 6.82 -10.49 0.61
N GLU A 69 7.60 -9.41 0.68
CA GLU A 69 8.76 -9.13 -0.17
C GLU A 69 9.83 -8.35 0.60
N ALA A 70 11.07 -8.42 0.12
CA ALA A 70 12.24 -7.88 0.83
C ALA A 70 12.17 -6.37 1.12
N HIS A 71 11.52 -5.59 0.28
CA HIS A 71 11.42 -4.14 0.39
C HIS A 71 9.97 -3.65 0.58
N ASN A 72 9.14 -4.44 1.26
CA ASN A 72 7.83 -3.95 1.71
C ASN A 72 8.02 -2.81 2.72
N VAL A 73 7.08 -1.86 2.71
CA VAL A 73 6.94 -0.91 3.82
C VAL A 73 6.30 -1.62 5.00
N VAL A 74 6.82 -1.36 6.22
CA VAL A 74 6.26 -1.91 7.46
C VAL A 74 5.77 -0.76 8.35
N VAL A 75 4.59 -0.95 8.93
CA VAL A 75 3.97 -0.04 9.89
C VAL A 75 3.57 -0.85 11.12
N GLU A 76 4.52 -1.10 12.01
CA GLU A 76 4.31 -1.80 13.28
C GLU A 76 4.41 -0.87 14.48
N ASP A 77 5.00 0.32 14.29
CA ASP A 77 5.19 1.36 15.30
C ASP A 77 5.21 2.77 14.68
N TYR A 78 5.54 3.78 15.47
CA TYR A 78 5.63 5.19 15.05
C TYR A 78 7.00 5.61 14.50
N LYS A 79 7.97 4.70 14.36
CA LYS A 79 9.36 5.00 13.98
C LYS A 79 9.48 5.82 12.69
N TYR A 80 8.64 5.53 11.70
CA TYR A 80 8.69 6.20 10.39
C TYR A 80 7.49 7.10 10.14
N PHE A 81 6.85 7.60 11.20
CA PHE A 81 5.63 8.39 11.13
C PHE A 81 5.74 9.59 10.18
N GLU A 82 6.83 10.36 10.21
CA GLU A 82 6.98 11.52 9.32
C GLU A 82 7.13 11.13 7.85
N LEU A 83 7.79 10.01 7.53
CA LEU A 83 7.87 9.49 6.16
C LEU A 83 6.52 8.95 5.68
N LEU A 84 5.75 8.30 6.55
CA LEU A 84 4.39 7.85 6.25
C LEU A 84 3.47 9.04 5.99
N LYS A 85 3.60 10.11 6.79
CA LYS A 85 2.89 11.36 6.60
C LYS A 85 3.28 12.06 5.28
N GLU A 86 4.56 12.07 4.92
CA GLU A 86 5.02 12.57 3.63
C GLU A 86 4.44 11.76 2.47
N TRP A 87 4.39 10.43 2.62
CA TRP A 87 3.77 9.55 1.63
C TRP A 87 2.28 9.82 1.49
N ALA A 88 1.54 9.92 2.59
CA ALA A 88 0.12 10.29 2.56
C ALA A 88 -0.11 11.64 1.87
N LYS A 89 0.76 12.64 2.10
CA LYS A 89 0.71 13.96 1.46
C LYS A 89 1.12 13.97 -0.02
N SER A 90 1.63 12.86 -0.55
CA SER A 90 2.06 12.79 -1.96
C SER A 90 0.92 13.06 -2.95
N VAL A 91 -0.32 12.88 -2.53
CA VAL A 91 -1.54 13.12 -3.34
C VAL A 91 -2.29 14.39 -2.92
N GLU A 92 -1.77 15.17 -1.95
CA GLU A 92 -2.42 16.37 -1.44
C GLU A 92 -2.69 17.38 -2.55
N GLY A 93 -3.87 18.03 -2.52
CA GLY A 93 -4.29 19.01 -3.54
C GLY A 93 -4.74 18.41 -4.88
N THR A 94 -4.62 17.10 -5.09
CA THR A 94 -4.98 16.46 -6.37
C THR A 94 -6.42 15.96 -6.42
N GLY A 95 -7.10 15.85 -5.27
CA GLY A 95 -8.41 15.19 -5.15
C GLY A 95 -8.35 13.67 -5.38
N VAL A 96 -7.17 13.07 -5.38
CA VAL A 96 -6.97 11.62 -5.43
C VAL A 96 -7.01 11.05 -4.02
N HIS A 97 -7.73 9.96 -3.81
CA HIS A 97 -7.65 9.19 -2.57
C HIS A 97 -6.44 8.25 -2.61
N LEU A 98 -5.71 8.17 -1.50
CA LEU A 98 -4.62 7.22 -1.30
C LEU A 98 -4.98 6.29 -0.14
N TRP A 99 -5.10 4.98 -0.42
CA TRP A 99 -5.43 3.98 0.58
C TRP A 99 -4.33 2.94 0.70
N PRO A 100 -3.81 2.68 1.90
CA PRO A 100 -2.84 1.61 2.10
C PRO A 100 -3.54 0.25 2.08
N GLN A 101 -2.92 -0.72 1.39
CA GLN A 101 -3.27 -2.13 1.52
C GLN A 101 -2.52 -2.71 2.72
N ILE A 102 -3.18 -2.77 3.87
CA ILE A 102 -2.63 -3.37 5.08
C ILE A 102 -2.56 -4.88 4.90
N ASN A 103 -1.40 -5.46 5.17
CA ASN A 103 -1.14 -6.87 4.86
C ASN A 103 -0.33 -7.59 5.94
N HIS A 104 -0.63 -8.89 6.12
CA HIS A 104 0.19 -9.87 6.81
C HIS A 104 0.16 -11.16 5.98
N PRO A 105 1.31 -11.73 5.54
CA PRO A 105 1.34 -12.83 4.58
C PRO A 105 0.89 -14.17 5.19
N GLY A 106 0.82 -14.26 6.52
CA GLY A 106 0.43 -15.48 7.22
C GLY A 106 1.31 -16.66 6.80
N ARG A 107 0.70 -17.80 6.52
CA ARG A 107 1.41 -19.01 6.07
C ARG A 107 2.05 -18.90 4.68
N GLN A 108 1.75 -17.85 3.92
CA GLN A 108 2.37 -17.57 2.63
C GLN A 108 3.68 -16.78 2.75
N ALA A 109 4.11 -16.44 3.97
CA ALA A 109 5.36 -15.73 4.21
C ALA A 109 6.53 -16.55 3.64
N PHE A 110 7.29 -15.92 2.73
CA PHE A 110 8.35 -16.59 1.99
C PHE A 110 9.56 -16.89 2.91
N ALA A 111 9.93 -18.16 3.04
CA ALA A 111 10.93 -18.61 4.00
C ALA A 111 12.33 -18.00 3.78
N ALA A 112 12.68 -17.58 2.56
CA ALA A 112 13.96 -16.97 2.25
C ALA A 112 14.15 -15.58 2.90
N ILE A 113 13.05 -14.89 3.26
CA ILE A 113 13.08 -13.55 3.85
C ILE A 113 12.47 -13.50 5.26
N ASN A 114 11.82 -14.57 5.70
CA ASN A 114 11.17 -14.66 7.01
C ASN A 114 11.75 -15.83 7.82
N ARG A 115 12.13 -15.58 9.06
CA ARG A 115 12.67 -16.62 9.94
C ARG A 115 11.60 -17.62 10.40
N LYS A 116 10.37 -17.16 10.57
CA LYS A 116 9.24 -17.94 11.06
C LYS A 116 7.96 -17.44 10.44
N THR A 117 7.15 -18.35 9.92
CA THR A 117 5.80 -18.04 9.45
C THR A 117 4.80 -18.18 10.60
N VAL A 118 3.81 -17.28 10.63
CA VAL A 118 2.74 -17.28 11.63
C VAL A 118 1.41 -17.28 10.90
N GLY A 119 0.48 -18.08 11.36
CA GLY A 119 -0.89 -18.16 10.82
C GLY A 119 -1.89 -18.52 11.90
N PRO A 120 -3.20 -18.34 11.65
CA PRO A 120 -4.25 -18.66 12.62
C PRO A 120 -4.27 -20.16 13.02
N SER A 121 -3.77 -21.02 12.14
CA SER A 121 -3.73 -22.48 12.34
C SER A 121 -2.43 -23.04 11.75
N ALA A 122 -1.93 -24.12 12.35
CA ALA A 122 -0.71 -24.82 11.90
C ALA A 122 -1.01 -25.74 10.68
N ILE A 123 -1.59 -25.17 9.64
CA ILE A 123 -1.89 -25.88 8.40
C ILE A 123 -0.87 -25.44 7.34
N PRO A 124 0.03 -26.33 6.89
CA PRO A 124 1.02 -26.02 5.86
C PRO A 124 0.36 -25.75 4.50
N LEU A 125 1.07 -25.03 3.64
CA LEU A 125 0.75 -24.98 2.21
C LEU A 125 1.28 -26.25 1.53
N ASN A 126 0.42 -26.89 0.76
CA ASN A 126 0.82 -27.98 -0.15
C ASN A 126 1.19 -27.35 -1.48
N ILE A 127 2.45 -26.96 -1.63
CA ILE A 127 3.06 -26.40 -2.85
C ILE A 127 4.27 -27.21 -3.23
#